data_b89eef250b7d04aeafb8751f750360fc
#
_entry.id   b89eef250b7d04aeafb8751f750360fc
#
_cell.length_a   1.000
_cell.length_b   1.000
_cell.length_c   1.000
_cell.angle_alpha   90.00
_cell.angle_beta   90.00
_cell.angle_gamma   90.00
#
_symmetry.space_group_name_H-M   'P 1'
#
loop_
_entity.id
_entity.type
_entity.pdbx_description
1 polymer ?
#
loop_
_entity_poly.entity_id
_entity_poly.type
_entity_poly.pdbx_seq_one_letter_code
_entity_poly.pdbx_strand_id
1 'polypeptide(L)'
;MAEMKWLESKVFPPGCAFIIIDVQNDYCHENGALNRFGRKVSEIRQMIPRLKVVLEKARQSQVPVVHVRMANNELTKSDAYLEHRSRRSGGDRQVCQEGTWGADFYEIEPQPGEPVVTKHRYSAFVNTNFETILRAHGIKTVILAGVTSDVCVESTARDAFMRDYHVLFLSDCTGVDDPTVQQAVLERIDRYFGHVVPSEEIVQAWDRWQKERA
;
A
#
# COMPACT_ATOMS: atom_id res chain seq x y z
N MET A 1 17.71 6.63 20.59
CA MET A 1 17.62 5.39 21.38
C MET A 1 16.17 5.05 21.78
N ALA A 2 15.40 5.96 22.39
CA ALA A 2 13.99 5.65 22.78
C ALA A 2 13.08 5.42 21.56
N GLU A 3 13.18 6.23 20.55
CA GLU A 3 12.38 6.17 19.31
C GLU A 3 12.67 4.88 18.51
N MET A 4 13.94 4.50 18.40
CA MET A 4 14.36 3.26 17.75
C MET A 4 13.84 2.02 18.49
N LYS A 5 13.87 2.01 19.83
CA LYS A 5 13.28 0.91 20.64
C LYS A 5 11.76 0.82 20.48
N TRP A 6 11.10 1.97 20.32
CA TRP A 6 9.66 2.01 20.05
C TRP A 6 9.37 1.37 18.69
N LEU A 7 10.06 1.78 17.62
CA LEU A 7 9.89 1.24 16.27
C LEU A 7 10.11 -0.28 16.25
N GLU A 8 11.20 -0.75 16.84
CA GLU A 8 11.51 -2.18 16.95
C GLU A 8 10.36 -2.97 17.60
N SER A 9 9.75 -2.43 18.66
CA SER A 9 8.62 -3.07 19.32
C SER A 9 7.37 -3.23 18.43
N LYS A 10 7.29 -2.49 17.31
CA LYS A 10 6.14 -2.48 16.38
C LYS A 10 6.37 -3.31 15.12
N VAL A 11 7.62 -3.53 14.72
CA VAL A 11 7.93 -4.14 13.42
C VAL A 11 8.37 -5.60 13.49
N PHE A 12 8.39 -6.20 14.68
CA PHE A 12 8.81 -7.60 14.83
C PHE A 12 7.65 -8.57 14.60
N PRO A 13 7.89 -9.65 13.80
CA PRO A 13 6.91 -10.71 13.66
C PRO A 13 6.65 -11.45 14.98
N PRO A 14 5.45 -12.02 15.20
CA PRO A 14 4.34 -12.06 14.25
C PRO A 14 3.39 -10.86 14.32
N GLY A 15 3.68 -9.83 15.13
CA GLY A 15 2.76 -8.73 15.44
C GLY A 15 2.58 -7.67 14.33
N CYS A 16 3.38 -7.72 13.25
CA CYS A 16 3.30 -6.77 12.13
C CYS A 16 3.06 -7.49 10.80
N ALA A 17 2.58 -6.74 9.80
CA ALA A 17 2.48 -7.19 8.42
C ALA A 17 2.90 -6.08 7.45
N PHE A 18 3.58 -6.45 6.37
CA PHE A 18 3.92 -5.55 5.26
C PHE A 18 2.83 -5.60 4.20
N ILE A 19 2.21 -4.45 3.94
CA ILE A 19 1.03 -4.32 3.09
C ILE A 19 1.40 -3.54 1.83
N ILE A 20 1.30 -4.18 0.67
CA ILE A 20 1.60 -3.56 -0.62
C ILE A 20 0.29 -3.27 -1.35
N ILE A 21 0.00 -2.00 -1.60
CA ILE A 21 -1.28 -1.53 -2.09
C ILE A 21 -1.18 -1.09 -3.54
N ASP A 22 -1.98 -1.72 -4.42
CA ASP A 22 -2.27 -1.31 -5.80
C ASP A 22 -1.05 -1.10 -6.70
N VAL A 23 0.04 -1.83 -6.48
CA VAL A 23 1.20 -1.81 -7.39
C VAL A 23 0.85 -2.64 -8.64
N GLN A 24 0.04 -2.03 -9.53
CA GLN A 24 -0.55 -2.65 -10.72
C GLN A 24 -0.19 -1.88 -11.99
N ASN A 25 -0.32 -2.53 -13.16
CA ASN A 25 0.09 -1.95 -14.43
C ASN A 25 -0.61 -0.63 -14.75
N ASP A 26 -1.92 -0.51 -14.48
CA ASP A 26 -2.66 0.72 -14.75
C ASP A 26 -2.21 1.91 -13.90
N TYR A 27 -1.61 1.66 -12.75
CA TYR A 27 -1.08 2.71 -11.88
C TYR A 27 0.40 3.02 -12.10
N CYS A 28 1.20 2.01 -12.49
CA CYS A 28 2.66 2.14 -12.49
C CYS A 28 3.29 2.10 -13.89
N HIS A 29 2.68 1.39 -14.87
CA HIS A 29 3.30 1.21 -16.18
C HIS A 29 3.07 2.42 -17.09
N GLU A 30 4.03 2.72 -17.97
CA GLU A 30 3.92 3.83 -18.94
C GLU A 30 2.76 3.66 -19.95
N ASN A 31 2.35 2.42 -20.22
CA ASN A 31 1.16 2.12 -21.02
C ASN A 31 -0.10 1.94 -20.16
N GLY A 32 0.00 2.16 -18.85
CA GLY A 32 -1.12 2.05 -17.91
C GLY A 32 -2.11 3.18 -17.99
N ALA A 33 -3.27 3.01 -17.35
CA ALA A 33 -4.37 3.96 -17.42
C ALA A 33 -3.99 5.34 -16.90
N LEU A 34 -3.25 5.43 -15.77
CA LEU A 34 -2.88 6.73 -15.20
C LEU A 34 -2.04 7.56 -16.19
N ASN A 35 -1.07 6.93 -16.86
CA ASN A 35 -0.25 7.64 -17.85
C ASN A 35 -1.09 8.11 -19.05
N ARG A 36 -2.01 7.25 -19.53
CA ARG A 36 -2.96 7.65 -20.59
C ARG A 36 -3.86 8.82 -20.21
N PHE A 37 -4.08 9.02 -18.90
CA PHE A 37 -4.86 10.15 -18.35
C PHE A 37 -4.01 11.37 -18.02
N GLY A 38 -2.74 11.37 -18.42
CA GLY A 38 -1.83 12.50 -18.26
C GLY A 38 -1.19 12.59 -16.85
N ARG A 39 -1.28 11.53 -16.04
CA ARG A 39 -0.59 11.46 -14.74
C ARG A 39 0.89 11.08 -14.96
N LYS A 40 1.79 11.65 -14.17
CA LYS A 40 3.24 11.39 -14.28
C LYS A 40 3.63 10.10 -13.56
N VAL A 41 3.38 8.95 -14.16
CA VAL A 41 3.73 7.64 -13.57
C VAL A 41 5.23 7.46 -13.34
N SER A 42 6.09 8.26 -13.98
CA SER A 42 7.53 8.30 -13.67
C SER A 42 7.81 8.66 -12.23
N GLU A 43 7.05 9.61 -11.66
CA GLU A 43 7.17 9.98 -10.23
C GLU A 43 6.72 8.80 -9.34
N ILE A 44 5.61 8.17 -9.69
CA ILE A 44 5.11 6.99 -8.97
C ILE A 44 6.15 5.86 -8.97
N ARG A 45 6.79 5.60 -10.10
CA ARG A 45 7.76 4.49 -10.24
C ARG A 45 9.04 4.66 -9.45
N GLN A 46 9.38 5.87 -9.00
CA GLN A 46 10.62 6.11 -8.24
C GLN A 46 10.69 5.25 -6.95
N MET A 47 9.53 4.89 -6.38
CA MET A 47 9.50 4.05 -5.16
C MET A 47 9.72 2.56 -5.43
N ILE A 48 9.53 2.05 -6.66
CA ILE A 48 9.55 0.61 -6.97
C ILE A 48 10.89 -0.07 -6.61
N PRO A 49 12.07 0.47 -6.95
CA PRO A 49 13.33 -0.17 -6.58
C PRO A 49 13.48 -0.33 -5.07
N ARG A 50 13.09 0.68 -4.29
CA ARG A 50 13.13 0.64 -2.83
C ARG A 50 12.13 -0.37 -2.28
N LEU A 51 10.91 -0.37 -2.79
CA LEU A 51 9.86 -1.30 -2.39
C LEU A 51 10.29 -2.76 -2.59
N LYS A 52 10.98 -3.09 -3.68
CA LYS A 52 11.52 -4.43 -3.92
C LYS A 52 12.52 -4.85 -2.85
N VAL A 53 13.41 -3.95 -2.43
CA VAL A 53 14.38 -4.21 -1.35
C VAL A 53 13.66 -4.51 -0.03
N VAL A 54 12.66 -3.71 0.31
CA VAL A 54 11.88 -3.90 1.55
C VAL A 54 11.08 -5.20 1.51
N LEU A 55 10.46 -5.51 0.37
CA LEU A 55 9.68 -6.75 0.19
C LEU A 55 10.58 -7.98 0.39
N GLU A 56 11.74 -8.00 -0.26
CA GLU A 56 12.67 -9.12 -0.11
C GLU A 56 13.13 -9.26 1.35
N LYS A 57 13.40 -8.13 2.01
CA LYS A 57 13.78 -8.13 3.43
C LYS A 57 12.65 -8.60 4.35
N ALA A 58 11.40 -8.22 4.08
CA ALA A 58 10.23 -8.69 4.81
C ALA A 58 10.11 -10.23 4.72
N ARG A 59 10.27 -10.78 3.51
CA ARG A 59 10.26 -12.23 3.25
C ARG A 59 11.36 -12.95 4.03
N GLN A 60 12.61 -12.47 3.93
CA GLN A 60 13.75 -13.01 4.67
C GLN A 60 13.55 -12.98 6.19
N SER A 61 12.88 -11.94 6.69
CA SER A 61 12.60 -11.75 8.12
C SER A 61 11.32 -12.45 8.58
N GLN A 62 10.65 -13.21 7.70
CA GLN A 62 9.38 -13.91 7.98
C GLN A 62 8.26 -12.97 8.43
N VAL A 63 8.30 -11.71 7.97
CA VAL A 63 7.20 -10.75 8.16
C VAL A 63 6.08 -11.11 7.18
N PRO A 64 4.84 -11.32 7.66
CA PRO A 64 3.71 -11.55 6.77
C PRO A 64 3.56 -10.43 5.72
N VAL A 65 3.48 -10.82 4.45
CA VAL A 65 3.26 -9.90 3.33
C VAL A 65 1.82 -10.07 2.84
N VAL A 66 1.11 -8.96 2.67
CA VAL A 66 -0.25 -8.96 2.10
C VAL A 66 -0.26 -8.05 0.88
N HIS A 67 -0.65 -8.60 -0.26
CA HIS A 67 -0.85 -7.84 -1.48
C HIS A 67 -2.31 -7.38 -1.58
N VAL A 68 -2.50 -6.10 -1.81
CA VAL A 68 -3.83 -5.51 -2.05
C VAL A 68 -3.89 -5.03 -3.48
N ARG A 69 -4.93 -5.40 -4.21
CA ARG A 69 -5.14 -4.94 -5.58
C ARG A 69 -6.53 -4.34 -5.78
N MET A 70 -6.63 -3.33 -6.60
CA MET A 70 -7.90 -2.82 -7.11
C MET A 70 -8.40 -3.73 -8.24
N ALA A 71 -9.69 -4.06 -8.23
CA ALA A 71 -10.37 -4.62 -9.39
C ALA A 71 -11.72 -3.92 -9.59
N ASN A 72 -11.96 -3.40 -10.77
CA ASN A 72 -13.22 -2.76 -11.15
C ASN A 72 -13.98 -3.68 -12.11
N ASN A 73 -15.25 -3.92 -11.82
CA ASN A 73 -16.16 -4.64 -12.70
C ASN A 73 -17.56 -4.01 -12.64
N GLU A 74 -18.46 -4.40 -13.53
CA GLU A 74 -19.80 -3.80 -13.61
C GLU A 74 -20.65 -4.01 -12.35
N LEU A 75 -20.42 -5.11 -11.61
CA LEU A 75 -21.18 -5.41 -10.39
C LEU A 75 -20.81 -4.52 -9.20
N THR A 76 -19.64 -3.90 -9.24
CA THR A 76 -19.10 -3.10 -8.12
C THR A 76 -19.16 -1.60 -8.37
N LYS A 77 -19.53 -1.15 -9.57
CA LYS A 77 -19.73 0.25 -9.91
C LYS A 77 -21.08 0.73 -9.37
N SER A 78 -21.06 1.70 -8.46
CA SER A 78 -22.27 2.39 -7.99
C SER A 78 -22.46 3.69 -8.75
N ASP A 79 -23.70 4.20 -8.76
CA ASP A 79 -24.04 5.49 -9.39
C ASP A 79 -23.17 6.63 -8.83
N ALA A 80 -22.98 6.68 -7.51
CA ALA A 80 -22.13 7.67 -6.87
C ALA A 80 -20.67 7.58 -7.34
N TYR A 81 -20.14 6.36 -7.51
CA TYR A 81 -18.79 6.14 -8.02
C TYR A 81 -18.65 6.60 -9.48
N LEU A 82 -19.60 6.24 -10.33
CA LEU A 82 -19.64 6.61 -11.75
C LEU A 82 -19.81 8.13 -11.93
N GLU A 83 -20.73 8.75 -11.19
CA GLU A 83 -20.94 10.19 -11.21
C GLU A 83 -19.68 10.97 -10.82
N HIS A 84 -19.04 10.58 -9.70
CA HIS A 84 -17.81 11.21 -9.26
C HIS A 84 -16.71 11.11 -10.33
N ARG A 85 -16.57 9.96 -10.96
CA ARG A 85 -15.56 9.76 -12.02
C ARG A 85 -15.87 10.55 -13.28
N SER A 86 -17.14 10.59 -13.72
CA SER A 86 -17.54 11.30 -14.94
C SER A 86 -17.29 12.81 -14.86
N ARG A 87 -17.49 13.42 -13.70
CA ARG A 87 -17.24 14.86 -13.47
C ARG A 87 -15.79 15.26 -13.71
N ARG A 88 -14.83 14.36 -13.46
CA ARG A 88 -13.39 14.66 -13.56
C ARG A 88 -12.79 14.32 -14.90
N SER A 89 -13.47 13.52 -15.71
CA SER A 89 -12.82 12.89 -16.85
C SER A 89 -13.60 12.96 -18.16
N GLY A 90 -14.81 13.47 -18.13
CA GLY A 90 -15.66 13.51 -19.34
C GLY A 90 -16.08 12.11 -19.85
N GLY A 91 -15.94 11.06 -19.04
CA GLY A 91 -16.31 9.69 -19.39
C GLY A 91 -15.82 8.64 -18.39
N ASP A 92 -16.21 7.38 -18.59
CA ASP A 92 -15.72 6.25 -17.79
C ASP A 92 -14.25 5.98 -18.11
N ARG A 93 -13.37 6.47 -17.24
CA ARG A 93 -11.94 6.13 -17.28
C ARG A 93 -11.75 4.78 -16.62
N GLN A 94 -11.67 3.75 -17.45
CA GLN A 94 -11.44 2.40 -16.96
C GLN A 94 -10.01 2.27 -16.40
N VAL A 95 -9.92 1.86 -15.14
CA VAL A 95 -8.67 1.60 -14.42
C VAL A 95 -8.82 0.26 -13.73
N CYS A 96 -7.82 -0.60 -13.82
CA CYS A 96 -7.79 -1.93 -13.20
C CYS A 96 -9.09 -2.71 -13.42
N GLN A 97 -9.55 -2.78 -14.69
CA GLN A 97 -10.70 -3.62 -15.01
C GLN A 97 -10.34 -5.07 -14.79
N GLU A 98 -11.20 -5.80 -14.11
CA GLU A 98 -11.00 -7.20 -13.78
C GLU A 98 -10.72 -8.05 -15.04
N GLY A 99 -9.70 -8.91 -14.97
CA GLY A 99 -9.29 -9.76 -16.09
C GLY A 99 -8.50 -9.05 -17.20
N THR A 100 -8.12 -7.78 -17.02
CA THR A 100 -7.27 -7.07 -17.98
C THR A 100 -5.83 -6.96 -17.48
N TRP A 101 -4.89 -6.82 -18.39
CA TRP A 101 -3.48 -6.53 -18.11
C TRP A 101 -3.30 -5.33 -17.17
N GLY A 102 -4.16 -4.31 -17.26
CA GLY A 102 -4.10 -3.13 -16.39
C GLY A 102 -4.32 -3.46 -14.91
N ALA A 103 -5.07 -4.53 -14.61
CA ALA A 103 -5.32 -5.01 -13.26
C ALA A 103 -4.25 -5.98 -12.74
N ASP A 104 -3.32 -6.44 -13.58
CA ASP A 104 -2.23 -7.31 -13.16
C ASP A 104 -1.18 -6.54 -12.33
N PHE A 105 -0.44 -7.25 -11.51
CA PHE A 105 0.64 -6.66 -10.71
C PHE A 105 1.76 -6.10 -11.60
N TYR A 106 2.38 -5.02 -11.14
CA TYR A 106 3.51 -4.39 -11.81
C TYR A 106 4.82 -4.74 -11.12
N GLU A 107 5.65 -5.55 -11.75
CA GLU A 107 7.01 -5.92 -11.30
C GLU A 107 7.11 -6.54 -9.87
N ILE A 108 6.02 -6.64 -9.13
CA ILE A 108 5.97 -7.16 -7.76
C ILE A 108 4.84 -8.18 -7.67
N GLU A 109 5.20 -9.45 -7.76
CA GLU A 109 4.26 -10.56 -7.75
C GLU A 109 4.15 -11.20 -6.36
N PRO A 110 2.93 -11.59 -5.93
CA PRO A 110 2.73 -12.40 -4.74
C PRO A 110 3.46 -13.76 -4.86
N GLN A 111 4.08 -14.20 -3.78
CA GLN A 111 4.60 -15.56 -3.68
C GLN A 111 3.53 -16.53 -3.14
N PRO A 112 3.69 -17.86 -3.37
CA PRO A 112 2.81 -18.85 -2.75
C PRO A 112 2.73 -18.69 -1.23
N GLY A 113 1.49 -18.57 -0.72
CA GLY A 113 1.23 -18.33 0.70
C GLY A 113 1.06 -16.86 1.09
N GLU A 114 1.38 -15.90 0.21
CA GLU A 114 1.10 -14.49 0.45
C GLU A 114 -0.35 -14.17 0.05
N PRO A 115 -1.19 -13.67 0.99
CA PRO A 115 -2.57 -13.33 0.68
C PRO A 115 -2.68 -12.20 -0.35
N VAL A 116 -3.65 -12.35 -1.27
CA VAL A 116 -4.07 -11.30 -2.19
C VAL A 116 -5.47 -10.84 -1.82
N VAL A 117 -5.60 -9.56 -1.44
CA VAL A 117 -6.87 -8.93 -1.13
C VAL A 117 -7.33 -8.12 -2.33
N THR A 118 -8.47 -8.47 -2.91
CA THR A 118 -9.10 -7.68 -3.98
C THR A 118 -10.09 -6.70 -3.38
N LYS A 119 -9.94 -5.41 -3.70
CA LYS A 119 -10.82 -4.34 -3.25
C LYS A 119 -11.49 -3.62 -4.43
N HIS A 120 -12.64 -3.03 -4.16
CA HIS A 120 -13.45 -2.27 -5.12
C HIS A 120 -13.65 -0.81 -4.68
N ARG A 121 -13.00 -0.40 -3.60
CA ARG A 121 -12.99 0.95 -3.03
C ARG A 121 -11.56 1.31 -2.64
N TYR A 122 -11.31 2.56 -2.25
CA TYR A 122 -9.96 3.05 -2.00
C TYR A 122 -9.28 2.35 -0.82
N SER A 123 -9.96 2.23 0.31
CA SER A 123 -9.41 1.53 1.46
C SER A 123 -9.48 0.00 1.30
N ALA A 124 -8.43 -0.68 1.72
CA ALA A 124 -8.37 -2.14 1.77
C ALA A 124 -9.37 -2.75 2.76
N PHE A 125 -9.87 -1.98 3.73
CA PHE A 125 -10.83 -2.46 4.72
C PHE A 125 -12.28 -2.50 4.22
N VAL A 126 -12.61 -1.72 3.18
CA VAL A 126 -14.00 -1.55 2.75
C VAL A 126 -14.48 -2.75 1.93
N ASN A 127 -15.39 -3.54 2.52
CA ASN A 127 -16.02 -4.70 1.90
C ASN A 127 -15.04 -5.76 1.37
N THR A 128 -13.98 -6.03 2.15
CA THR A 128 -12.98 -7.05 1.85
C THR A 128 -12.76 -7.98 3.05
N ASN A 129 -11.96 -9.02 2.86
CA ASN A 129 -11.51 -9.89 3.93
C ASN A 129 -10.19 -9.42 4.59
N PHE A 130 -9.72 -8.22 4.28
CA PHE A 130 -8.41 -7.72 4.75
C PHE A 130 -8.29 -7.74 6.27
N GLU A 131 -9.26 -7.16 6.97
CA GLU A 131 -9.25 -7.13 8.44
C GLU A 131 -9.34 -8.54 9.06
N THR A 132 -10.09 -9.44 8.44
CA THR A 132 -10.17 -10.83 8.87
C THR A 132 -8.79 -11.50 8.79
N ILE A 133 -8.05 -11.27 7.70
CA ILE A 133 -6.68 -11.79 7.53
C ILE A 133 -5.76 -11.23 8.64
N LEU A 134 -5.77 -9.91 8.85
CA LEU A 134 -4.93 -9.27 9.88
C LEU A 134 -5.21 -9.83 11.27
N ARG A 135 -6.48 -9.95 11.64
CA ARG A 135 -6.90 -10.45 12.97
C ARG A 135 -6.57 -11.93 13.14
N ALA A 136 -6.77 -12.75 12.12
CA ALA A 136 -6.46 -14.19 12.18
C ALA A 136 -4.97 -14.45 12.42
N HIS A 137 -4.09 -13.56 11.96
CA HIS A 137 -2.64 -13.64 12.16
C HIS A 137 -2.13 -12.83 13.37
N GLY A 138 -3.03 -12.26 14.17
CA GLY A 138 -2.66 -11.49 15.36
C GLY A 138 -1.94 -10.18 15.07
N ILE A 139 -2.07 -9.65 13.84
CA ILE A 139 -1.41 -8.41 13.42
C ILE A 139 -1.95 -7.22 14.22
N LYS A 140 -1.04 -6.41 14.73
CA LYS A 140 -1.30 -5.15 15.44
C LYS A 140 -0.70 -3.94 14.75
N THR A 141 0.29 -4.16 13.88
CA THR A 141 0.99 -3.11 13.14
C THR A 141 0.88 -3.39 11.65
N VAL A 142 0.46 -2.40 10.89
CA VAL A 142 0.48 -2.42 9.42
C VAL A 142 1.58 -1.49 8.90
N ILE A 143 2.48 -2.04 8.09
CA ILE A 143 3.55 -1.30 7.43
C ILE A 143 3.09 -1.10 5.98
N LEU A 144 2.73 0.13 5.63
CA LEU A 144 2.04 0.45 4.38
C LEU A 144 2.99 0.96 3.31
N ALA A 145 2.88 0.38 2.12
CA ALA A 145 3.57 0.78 0.90
C ALA A 145 2.63 0.68 -0.31
N GLY A 146 3.00 1.29 -1.44
CA GLY A 146 2.26 1.20 -2.70
C GLY A 146 1.70 2.52 -3.20
N VAL A 147 0.60 2.48 -3.95
CA VAL A 147 0.06 3.62 -4.72
C VAL A 147 -1.48 3.69 -4.69
N THR A 148 -2.07 4.84 -4.96
CA THR A 148 -1.42 6.14 -4.86
C THR A 148 -1.46 6.62 -3.42
N SER A 149 -0.42 7.31 -2.99
CA SER A 149 -0.24 7.71 -1.60
C SER A 149 -1.44 8.48 -1.07
N ASP A 150 -1.96 9.41 -1.88
CA ASP A 150 -3.04 10.37 -1.58
C ASP A 150 -4.46 9.77 -1.58
N VAL A 151 -4.61 8.56 -2.11
CA VAL A 151 -5.94 7.93 -2.24
C VAL A 151 -5.97 6.57 -1.56
N CYS A 152 -5.46 5.52 -2.20
CA CYS A 152 -5.64 4.16 -1.70
C CYS A 152 -4.81 3.89 -0.45
N VAL A 153 -3.55 4.35 -0.41
CA VAL A 153 -2.69 4.12 0.75
C VAL A 153 -3.15 4.95 1.94
N GLU A 154 -3.42 6.25 1.73
CA GLU A 154 -3.95 7.14 2.77
C GLU A 154 -5.31 6.67 3.31
N SER A 155 -6.25 6.28 2.44
CA SER A 155 -7.56 5.76 2.89
C SER A 155 -7.40 4.51 3.74
N THR A 156 -6.49 3.60 3.37
CA THR A 156 -6.20 2.40 4.15
C THR A 156 -5.52 2.74 5.48
N ALA A 157 -4.60 3.71 5.50
CA ALA A 157 -3.95 4.17 6.72
C ALA A 157 -4.94 4.76 7.73
N ARG A 158 -5.85 5.61 7.26
CA ARG A 158 -6.91 6.21 8.09
C ARG A 158 -7.82 5.15 8.68
N ASP A 159 -8.27 4.19 7.87
CA ASP A 159 -9.12 3.11 8.32
C ASP A 159 -8.40 2.15 9.29
N ALA A 160 -7.11 1.90 9.08
CA ALA A 160 -6.29 1.11 10.01
C ALA A 160 -6.18 1.78 11.37
N PHE A 161 -5.86 3.09 11.40
CA PHE A 161 -5.78 3.87 12.63
C PHE A 161 -7.10 3.85 13.41
N MET A 162 -8.22 4.08 12.74
CA MET A 162 -9.55 4.07 13.36
C MET A 162 -10.04 2.67 13.79
N ARG A 163 -9.26 1.62 13.49
CA ARG A 163 -9.46 0.23 13.93
C ARG A 163 -8.40 -0.22 14.92
N ASP A 164 -7.68 0.73 15.54
CA ASP A 164 -6.67 0.51 16.57
C ASP A 164 -5.42 -0.27 16.09
N TYR A 165 -5.11 -0.22 14.78
CA TYR A 165 -3.82 -0.69 14.28
C TYR A 165 -2.75 0.41 14.44
N HIS A 166 -1.55 0.02 14.82
CA HIS A 166 -0.38 0.88 14.62
C HIS A 166 -0.10 1.00 13.12
N VAL A 167 0.02 2.22 12.63
CA VAL A 167 0.27 2.50 11.21
C VAL A 167 1.69 3.01 11.04
N LEU A 168 2.49 2.31 10.25
CA LEU A 168 3.79 2.77 9.74
C LEU A 168 3.64 3.01 8.24
N PHE A 169 3.86 4.23 7.81
CA PHE A 169 3.69 4.65 6.42
C PHE A 169 5.07 4.91 5.81
N LEU A 170 5.47 4.10 4.83
CA LEU A 170 6.82 4.20 4.25
C LEU A 170 6.92 5.38 3.30
N SER A 171 7.70 6.39 3.68
CA SER A 171 7.84 7.64 2.92
C SER A 171 8.42 7.45 1.51
N ASP A 172 9.31 6.48 1.36
CA ASP A 172 10.06 6.19 0.13
C ASP A 172 9.60 4.91 -0.60
N CYS A 173 8.55 4.25 -0.07
CA CYS A 173 7.90 3.10 -0.69
C CYS A 173 6.41 3.37 -1.01
N THR A 174 5.98 4.64 -0.94
CA THR A 174 4.68 5.10 -1.41
C THR A 174 4.87 6.18 -2.47
N GLY A 175 3.94 6.29 -3.40
CA GLY A 175 4.10 7.23 -4.51
C GLY A 175 2.79 7.82 -5.02
N VAL A 176 2.89 9.06 -5.49
CA VAL A 176 1.88 9.80 -6.25
C VAL A 176 2.59 10.60 -7.34
N ASP A 177 1.87 11.05 -8.35
CA ASP A 177 2.44 11.74 -9.51
C ASP A 177 2.81 13.22 -9.27
N ASP A 178 2.48 13.79 -8.11
CA ASP A 178 2.80 15.16 -7.72
C ASP A 178 3.57 15.17 -6.39
N PRO A 179 4.84 15.59 -6.38
CA PRO A 179 5.67 15.66 -5.17
C PRO A 179 5.08 16.56 -4.07
N THR A 180 4.32 17.61 -4.45
CA THR A 180 3.67 18.50 -3.46
C THR A 180 2.55 17.77 -2.74
N VAL A 181 1.77 16.96 -3.48
CA VAL A 181 0.74 16.10 -2.91
C VAL A 181 1.38 15.03 -2.02
N GLN A 182 2.50 14.42 -2.45
CA GLN A 182 3.22 13.45 -1.66
C GLN A 182 3.60 14.03 -0.29
N GLN A 183 4.23 15.20 -0.28
CA GLN A 183 4.62 15.86 0.96
C GLN A 183 3.43 16.14 1.89
N ALA A 184 2.33 16.65 1.34
CA ALA A 184 1.12 16.92 2.12
C ALA A 184 0.48 15.66 2.72
N VAL A 185 0.57 14.52 2.00
CA VAL A 185 0.10 13.23 2.53
C VAL A 185 0.98 12.78 3.70
N LEU A 186 2.30 12.80 3.53
CA LEU A 186 3.24 12.39 4.58
C LEU A 186 3.03 13.20 5.86
N GLU A 187 2.96 14.54 5.75
CA GLU A 187 2.70 15.42 6.90
C GLU A 187 1.37 15.12 7.59
N ARG A 188 0.32 14.84 6.83
CA ARG A 188 -1.01 14.56 7.37
C ARG A 188 -1.07 13.21 8.07
N ILE A 189 -0.44 12.18 7.47
CA ILE A 189 -0.38 10.85 8.07
C ILE A 189 0.39 10.91 9.38
N ASP A 190 1.58 11.51 9.38
CA ASP A 190 2.44 11.61 10.56
C ASP A 190 1.76 12.37 11.70
N ARG A 191 1.03 13.41 11.36
CA ARG A 191 0.34 14.25 12.34
C ARG A 191 -0.87 13.58 13.01
N TYR A 192 -1.60 12.69 12.29
CA TYR A 192 -2.94 12.27 12.74
C TYR A 192 -3.21 10.77 12.71
N PHE A 193 -2.53 9.98 11.87
CA PHE A 193 -2.97 8.61 11.56
C PHE A 193 -1.92 7.53 11.73
N GLY A 194 -0.67 7.90 11.99
CA GLY A 194 0.40 6.94 12.13
C GLY A 194 1.76 7.59 12.22
N HIS A 195 2.79 6.84 11.92
CA HIS A 195 4.17 7.33 11.85
C HIS A 195 4.69 7.16 10.44
N VAL A 196 5.24 8.24 9.90
CA VAL A 196 5.92 8.23 8.62
C VAL A 196 7.39 7.91 8.87
N VAL A 197 7.85 6.82 8.27
CA VAL A 197 9.21 6.32 8.45
C VAL A 197 9.88 6.01 7.12
N PRO A 198 11.17 6.28 6.95
CA PRO A 198 11.91 5.80 5.79
C PRO A 198 12.07 4.28 5.88
N SER A 199 12.02 3.61 4.74
CA SER A 199 12.09 2.15 4.68
C SER A 199 13.39 1.57 5.25
N GLU A 200 14.46 2.34 5.20
CA GLU A 200 15.77 1.95 5.74
C GLU A 200 15.70 1.63 7.24
N GLU A 201 14.92 2.39 8.01
CA GLU A 201 14.77 2.15 9.46
C GLU A 201 14.09 0.80 9.73
N ILE A 202 13.09 0.45 8.90
CA ILE A 202 12.40 -0.85 8.98
C ILE A 202 13.36 -1.99 8.63
N VAL A 203 14.11 -1.85 7.54
CA VAL A 203 15.10 -2.86 7.11
C VAL A 203 16.15 -3.08 8.18
N GLN A 204 16.68 -2.00 8.78
CA GLN A 204 17.65 -2.08 9.86
C GLN A 204 17.09 -2.74 11.12
N ALA A 205 15.82 -2.48 11.47
CA ALA A 205 15.17 -3.12 12.60
C ALA A 205 15.02 -4.64 12.36
N TRP A 206 14.62 -5.05 11.16
CA TRP A 206 14.55 -6.47 10.80
C TRP A 206 15.91 -7.16 10.76
N ASP A 207 16.98 -6.47 10.32
CA ASP A 207 18.35 -6.99 10.38
C ASP A 207 18.80 -7.26 11.81
N ARG A 208 18.51 -6.34 12.75
CA ARG A 208 18.85 -6.54 14.17
C ARG A 208 18.05 -7.70 14.75
N TRP A 209 16.75 -7.78 14.50
CA TRP A 209 15.90 -8.85 14.97
C TRP A 209 16.36 -10.24 14.49
N GLN A 210 16.82 -10.36 13.24
CA GLN A 210 17.39 -11.61 12.73
C GLN A 210 18.68 -12.01 13.44
N LYS A 211 19.58 -11.02 13.68
CA LYS A 211 20.86 -11.27 14.37
C LYS A 211 20.69 -11.72 15.81
N GLU A 212 19.66 -11.25 16.51
CA GLU A 212 19.38 -11.64 17.89
C GLU A 212 18.82 -13.06 18.02
N ARG A 213 18.40 -13.67 16.91
CA ARG A 213 17.79 -15.03 16.87
C ARG A 213 18.65 -16.08 16.15
N ALA A 214 19.72 -15.66 15.52
CA ALA A 214 20.70 -16.54 14.90
C ALA A 214 21.73 -17.05 15.94
#